data_ca4d81e04d75795fd56b322534f787d6
#
_entry.id   ca4d81e04d75795fd56b322534f787d6
#
_cell.length_a   1.000
_cell.length_b   1.000
_cell.length_c   1.000
_cell.angle_alpha   90.00
_cell.angle_beta   90.00
_cell.angle_gamma   90.00
#
_symmetry.space_group_name_H-M   'P 1'
#
loop_
_entity.id
_entity.type
_entity.pdbx_description
1 polymer ?
#
loop_
_entity_poly.entity_id
_entity_poly.type
_entity_poly.pdbx_seq_one_letter_code
_entity_poly.pdbx_strand_id
1 'polypeptide(L)'
;MQLYFIRHGQSTNNLLWEQTSTSNGRSMDPELTDNGWRQARRLAKYLRENQGTTPTDSRDSHNAYGFGLTHLYSSLMVRAVATGSQVTRALNLPLVGWLDLHEEGGIYLNDPQSGEPVGYPGKTQAYFASHYPELVLQDGVAKEGWWNRPLETSSESAARARRFLDELLRKHGNTTDRVAVFSHGGFYNAFMRQVLGLPGETRKIWFQINNTAITRLDFSEGEVIAVYLNRVDFLPADLIT
;
A
#
# COMPACT_ATOMS: atom_id res chain seq x y z
N MET A 1 -8.38 13.78 9.79
CA MET A 1 -7.40 13.48 8.73
C MET A 1 -8.07 12.83 7.53
N GLN A 2 -7.40 12.84 6.35
CA GLN A 2 -7.82 12.08 5.18
C GLN A 2 -6.77 11.00 4.88
N LEU A 3 -7.20 9.76 4.71
CA LEU A 3 -6.35 8.64 4.31
C LEU A 3 -6.61 8.28 2.85
N TYR A 4 -5.57 8.22 2.06
CA TYR A 4 -5.55 7.70 0.69
C TYR A 4 -4.79 6.38 0.67
N PHE A 5 -5.53 5.26 0.70
CA PHE A 5 -4.94 3.93 0.58
C PHE A 5 -4.74 3.61 -0.91
N ILE A 6 -3.51 3.33 -1.30
CA ILE A 6 -3.11 3.11 -2.69
C ILE A 6 -2.47 1.73 -2.81
N ARG A 7 -3.00 0.88 -3.67
CA ARG A 7 -2.35 -0.39 -4.00
C ARG A 7 -1.17 -0.13 -4.92
N HIS A 8 -0.08 -0.90 -4.76
CA HIS A 8 1.07 -0.85 -5.67
C HIS A 8 0.69 -1.10 -7.14
N GLY A 9 1.53 -0.68 -8.11
CA GLY A 9 1.40 -1.01 -9.53
C GLY A 9 1.52 -2.50 -9.79
N GLN A 10 1.08 -2.98 -10.98
CA GLN A 10 1.13 -4.38 -11.35
C GLN A 10 2.54 -4.95 -11.14
N SER A 11 2.64 -6.03 -10.36
CA SER A 11 3.89 -6.76 -10.14
C SER A 11 3.98 -8.00 -11.03
N THR A 12 5.17 -8.58 -11.14
CA THR A 12 5.38 -9.83 -11.89
C THR A 12 4.52 -10.97 -11.35
N ASN A 13 4.22 -11.02 -10.03
CA ASN A 13 3.28 -12.00 -9.47
C ASN A 13 1.82 -11.70 -9.83
N ASN A 14 1.42 -10.43 -9.98
CA ASN A 14 0.08 -10.10 -10.48
C ASN A 14 -0.10 -10.56 -11.92
N LEU A 15 0.90 -10.29 -12.77
CA LEU A 15 0.89 -10.73 -14.16
C LEU A 15 0.89 -12.27 -14.28
N LEU A 16 1.70 -12.94 -13.45
CA LEU A 16 1.71 -14.40 -13.38
C LEU A 16 0.32 -14.97 -13.05
N TRP A 17 -0.32 -14.42 -12.03
CA TRP A 17 -1.68 -14.82 -11.64
C TRP A 17 -2.71 -14.55 -12.73
N GLU A 18 -2.67 -13.39 -13.37
CA GLU A 18 -3.56 -13.02 -14.47
C GLU A 18 -3.45 -13.98 -15.66
N GLN A 19 -2.23 -14.41 -15.99
CA GLN A 19 -1.96 -15.30 -17.12
C GLN A 19 -2.22 -16.78 -16.82
N THR A 20 -2.03 -17.22 -15.57
CA THR A 20 -1.98 -18.66 -15.25
C THR A 20 -2.97 -19.10 -14.18
N SER A 21 -3.59 -18.16 -13.47
CA SER A 21 -4.44 -18.43 -12.28
C SER A 21 -3.76 -19.29 -11.20
N THR A 22 -2.42 -19.27 -11.16
CA THR A 22 -1.61 -20.01 -10.18
C THR A 22 -0.52 -19.16 -9.60
N SER A 23 -0.02 -19.54 -8.41
CA SER A 23 1.14 -18.93 -7.78
C SER A 23 2.46 -19.68 -8.03
N ASN A 24 2.45 -20.74 -8.85
CA ASN A 24 3.66 -21.49 -9.17
C ASN A 24 4.65 -20.60 -9.92
N GLY A 25 5.89 -20.56 -9.45
CA GLY A 25 6.93 -19.70 -10.02
C GLY A 25 6.89 -18.24 -9.55
N ARG A 26 6.09 -17.93 -8.52
CA ARG A 26 6.07 -16.58 -7.92
C ARG A 26 7.43 -16.18 -7.33
N SER A 27 7.73 -14.89 -7.39
CA SER A 27 8.83 -14.30 -6.61
C SER A 27 8.39 -14.03 -5.16
N MET A 28 9.32 -14.12 -4.21
CA MET A 28 9.07 -13.75 -2.80
C MET A 28 8.79 -12.25 -2.63
N ASP A 29 9.50 -11.40 -3.39
CA ASP A 29 9.32 -9.95 -3.39
C ASP A 29 9.35 -9.44 -4.85
N PRO A 30 8.23 -9.57 -5.59
CA PRO A 30 8.18 -9.27 -7.01
C PRO A 30 8.32 -7.78 -7.29
N GLU A 31 9.02 -7.45 -8.35
CA GLU A 31 9.14 -6.11 -8.88
C GLU A 31 7.93 -5.73 -9.72
N LEU A 32 7.82 -4.43 -10.07
CA LEU A 32 6.81 -3.95 -11.01
C LEU A 32 7.09 -4.46 -12.42
N THR A 33 6.01 -4.79 -13.16
CA THR A 33 6.06 -4.99 -14.61
C THR A 33 6.21 -3.65 -15.35
N ASP A 34 6.42 -3.68 -16.67
CA ASP A 34 6.39 -2.46 -17.48
C ASP A 34 5.05 -1.72 -17.35
N ASN A 35 3.93 -2.48 -17.30
CA ASN A 35 2.62 -1.91 -17.02
C ASN A 35 2.55 -1.31 -15.60
N GLY A 36 3.10 -1.99 -14.59
CA GLY A 36 3.19 -1.47 -13.24
C GLY A 36 3.95 -0.15 -13.16
N TRP A 37 5.05 -0.02 -13.90
CA TRP A 37 5.79 1.25 -14.01
C TRP A 37 4.99 2.34 -14.74
N ARG A 38 4.24 1.99 -15.79
CA ARG A 38 3.34 2.91 -16.47
C ARG A 38 2.23 3.40 -15.54
N GLN A 39 1.62 2.49 -14.78
CA GLN A 39 0.59 2.79 -13.78
C GLN A 39 1.15 3.74 -12.70
N ALA A 40 2.32 3.44 -12.12
CA ALA A 40 2.95 4.25 -11.07
C ALA A 40 3.26 5.69 -11.57
N ARG A 41 3.77 5.83 -12.82
CA ARG A 41 4.00 7.13 -13.45
C ARG A 41 2.69 7.89 -13.70
N ARG A 42 1.61 7.22 -14.11
CA ARG A 42 0.28 7.84 -14.30
C ARG A 42 -0.29 8.34 -12.98
N LEU A 43 -0.22 7.51 -11.94
CA LEU A 43 -0.61 7.89 -10.58
C LEU A 43 0.16 9.14 -10.10
N ALA A 44 1.48 9.13 -10.22
CA ALA A 44 2.33 10.24 -9.82
C ALA A 44 2.00 11.54 -10.56
N LYS A 45 1.80 11.45 -11.88
CA LYS A 45 1.36 12.59 -12.70
C LYS A 45 0.00 13.10 -12.23
N TYR A 46 -0.99 12.21 -12.07
CA TYR A 46 -2.33 12.56 -11.64
C TYR A 46 -2.35 13.26 -10.28
N LEU A 47 -1.65 12.71 -9.29
CA LEU A 47 -1.57 13.31 -7.95
C LEU A 47 -0.86 14.67 -7.99
N ARG A 48 0.19 14.85 -8.79
CA ARG A 48 0.89 16.12 -8.95
C ARG A 48 -0.01 17.19 -9.59
N GLU A 49 -0.72 16.86 -10.67
CA GLU A 49 -1.59 17.79 -11.40
C GLU A 49 -2.81 18.19 -10.58
N ASN A 50 -3.19 17.35 -9.60
CA ASN A 50 -4.33 17.56 -8.72
C ASN A 50 -3.89 17.72 -7.25
N GLN A 51 -2.69 18.25 -6.97
CA GLN A 51 -2.23 18.41 -5.59
C GLN A 51 -3.06 19.45 -4.84
N GLY A 52 -3.43 20.55 -5.47
CA GLY A 52 -4.27 21.58 -4.86
C GLY A 52 -3.68 22.19 -3.59
N THR A 53 -4.09 23.39 -3.26
CA THR A 53 -3.65 24.10 -2.04
C THR A 53 -4.82 24.59 -1.19
N THR A 54 -6.04 24.37 -1.64
CA THR A 54 -7.23 24.91 -0.96
C THR A 54 -7.51 24.12 0.31
N PRO A 55 -7.83 24.79 1.44
CA PRO A 55 -8.28 24.14 2.65
C PRO A 55 -9.47 23.25 2.34
N THR A 56 -9.42 22.05 2.83
CA THR A 56 -10.47 21.08 2.59
C THR A 56 -11.71 21.41 3.37
N ASP A 57 -12.75 21.76 2.67
CA ASP A 57 -14.08 21.41 3.15
C ASP A 57 -14.19 19.88 3.15
N SER A 58 -14.65 19.31 4.24
CA SER A 58 -14.95 17.89 4.40
C SER A 58 -15.92 17.35 3.33
N ARG A 59 -16.50 18.21 2.52
CA ARG A 59 -17.46 17.89 1.46
C ARG A 59 -16.86 17.73 0.06
N ASP A 60 -15.53 17.89 -0.11
CA ASP A 60 -14.87 17.63 -1.40
C ASP A 60 -14.76 16.13 -1.69
N SER A 61 -15.91 15.50 -1.98
CA SER A 61 -16.03 14.05 -2.18
C SER A 61 -15.27 13.52 -3.41
N HIS A 62 -14.86 14.39 -4.33
CA HIS A 62 -14.16 13.99 -5.56
C HIS A 62 -12.74 14.52 -5.69
N ASN A 63 -12.19 15.14 -4.64
CA ASN A 63 -10.92 15.87 -4.70
C ASN A 63 -10.93 16.97 -5.78
N ALA A 64 -12.06 17.66 -5.99
CA ALA A 64 -12.17 18.75 -6.96
C ALA A 64 -11.20 19.90 -6.65
N TYR A 65 -10.88 20.11 -5.38
CA TYR A 65 -9.88 21.07 -4.91
C TYR A 65 -8.49 20.46 -4.71
N GLY A 66 -8.32 19.21 -5.12
CA GLY A 66 -7.04 18.50 -5.11
C GLY A 66 -6.83 17.57 -3.91
N PHE A 67 -5.77 16.78 -4.00
CA PHE A 67 -5.41 15.82 -2.94
C PHE A 67 -4.74 16.48 -1.75
N GLY A 68 -3.89 17.50 -1.96
CA GLY A 68 -3.16 18.22 -0.91
C GLY A 68 -2.37 17.30 0.02
N LEU A 69 -1.74 16.25 -0.53
CA LEU A 69 -1.02 15.25 0.26
C LEU A 69 0.09 15.90 1.10
N THR A 70 0.16 15.52 2.36
CA THR A 70 1.14 16.02 3.33
C THR A 70 2.13 14.94 3.79
N HIS A 71 1.73 13.67 3.77
CA HIS A 71 2.52 12.54 4.24
C HIS A 71 2.41 11.34 3.29
N LEU A 72 3.55 10.70 3.02
CA LEU A 72 3.62 9.49 2.19
C LEU A 72 4.26 8.36 3.00
N TYR A 73 3.57 7.24 3.11
CA TYR A 73 4.08 6.02 3.73
C TYR A 73 4.06 4.86 2.77
N SER A 74 5.00 3.93 2.89
CA SER A 74 5.06 2.74 2.04
C SER A 74 5.38 1.49 2.84
N SER A 75 4.77 0.38 2.42
CA SER A 75 5.30 -0.95 2.68
C SER A 75 6.75 -1.04 2.20
N LEU A 76 7.57 -1.86 2.87
CA LEU A 76 8.94 -2.14 2.45
C LEU A 76 9.04 -3.25 1.37
N MET A 77 7.93 -3.77 0.88
CA MET A 77 7.95 -4.61 -0.32
C MET A 77 8.27 -3.77 -1.56
N VAL A 78 9.21 -4.26 -2.37
CA VAL A 78 9.83 -3.49 -3.45
C VAL A 78 8.82 -2.84 -4.40
N ARG A 79 7.74 -3.53 -4.75
CA ARG A 79 6.69 -3.02 -5.64
C ARG A 79 5.93 -1.82 -5.06
N ALA A 80 5.73 -1.79 -3.74
CA ALA A 80 5.08 -0.65 -3.07
C ALA A 80 6.05 0.54 -2.98
N VAL A 81 7.30 0.30 -2.60
CA VAL A 81 8.36 1.32 -2.59
C VAL A 81 8.52 1.93 -3.99
N ALA A 82 8.63 1.10 -5.04
CA ALA A 82 8.76 1.55 -6.42
C ALA A 82 7.59 2.43 -6.85
N THR A 83 6.35 2.08 -6.46
CA THR A 83 5.16 2.90 -6.74
C THR A 83 5.20 4.22 -5.99
N GLY A 84 5.44 4.19 -4.68
CA GLY A 84 5.52 5.38 -3.82
C GLY A 84 6.63 6.34 -4.24
N SER A 85 7.79 5.82 -4.67
CA SER A 85 8.93 6.60 -5.14
C SER A 85 8.60 7.47 -6.35
N GLN A 86 7.74 7.01 -7.28
CA GLN A 86 7.29 7.86 -8.39
C GLN A 86 6.49 9.06 -7.88
N VAL A 87 5.64 8.85 -6.86
CA VAL A 87 4.83 9.92 -6.26
C VAL A 87 5.71 10.88 -5.44
N THR A 88 6.64 10.36 -4.64
CA THR A 88 7.62 11.14 -3.87
C THR A 88 8.38 12.12 -4.78
N ARG A 89 8.93 11.63 -5.87
CA ARG A 89 9.66 12.47 -6.86
C ARG A 89 8.76 13.52 -7.52
N ALA A 90 7.49 13.18 -7.75
CA ALA A 90 6.53 14.10 -8.37
C ALA A 90 6.03 15.20 -7.43
N LEU A 91 5.90 14.91 -6.13
CA LEU A 91 5.37 15.82 -5.11
C LEU A 91 6.45 16.48 -4.24
N ASN A 92 7.69 16.01 -4.31
CA ASN A 92 8.80 16.44 -3.44
C ASN A 92 8.46 16.26 -1.95
N LEU A 93 7.81 15.14 -1.59
CA LEU A 93 7.50 14.74 -0.24
C LEU A 93 8.33 13.50 0.14
N PRO A 94 8.81 13.36 1.39
CA PRO A 94 9.53 12.16 1.79
C PRO A 94 8.62 10.92 1.79
N LEU A 95 9.15 9.77 1.37
CA LEU A 95 8.50 8.48 1.47
C LEU A 95 9.00 7.76 2.73
N VAL A 96 8.15 7.54 3.70
CA VAL A 96 8.55 6.87 4.95
C VAL A 96 8.12 5.40 4.90
N GLY A 97 9.08 4.50 5.09
CA GLY A 97 8.80 3.06 5.18
C GLY A 97 8.04 2.74 6.45
N TRP A 98 6.97 1.95 6.37
CA TRP A 98 6.18 1.52 7.52
C TRP A 98 6.00 0.00 7.48
N LEU A 99 6.58 -0.70 8.46
CA LEU A 99 6.63 -2.16 8.50
C LEU A 99 5.24 -2.80 8.42
N ASP A 100 4.25 -2.25 9.14
CA ASP A 100 2.91 -2.82 9.19
C ASP A 100 2.10 -2.70 7.88
N LEU A 101 2.61 -2.00 6.86
CA LEU A 101 1.96 -1.88 5.54
C LEU A 101 2.24 -3.06 4.59
N HIS A 102 3.01 -4.08 4.98
CA HIS A 102 3.34 -5.20 4.10
C HIS A 102 2.12 -6.06 3.73
N GLU A 103 2.25 -6.85 2.66
CA GLU A 103 1.20 -7.78 2.20
C GLU A 103 0.95 -8.90 3.22
N GLU A 104 -0.27 -9.42 3.27
CA GLU A 104 -0.61 -10.62 4.04
C GLU A 104 0.38 -11.76 3.72
N GLY A 105 0.86 -12.44 4.75
CA GLY A 105 1.87 -13.47 4.65
C GLY A 105 3.32 -12.99 4.71
N GLY A 106 3.61 -11.76 4.28
CA GLY A 106 4.97 -11.20 4.28
C GLY A 106 5.85 -11.69 3.13
N ILE A 107 7.16 -11.83 3.39
CA ILE A 107 8.15 -12.29 2.41
C ILE A 107 8.36 -13.80 2.57
N TYR A 108 7.79 -14.62 1.69
CA TYR A 108 7.87 -16.06 1.76
C TYR A 108 7.77 -16.74 0.39
N LEU A 109 8.25 -17.96 0.31
CA LEU A 109 7.97 -18.93 -0.75
C LEU A 109 7.65 -20.28 -0.11
N ASN A 110 6.95 -21.15 -0.84
CA ASN A 110 6.81 -22.53 -0.43
C ASN A 110 8.08 -23.30 -0.82
N ASP A 111 8.59 -24.08 0.12
CA ASP A 111 9.70 -25.00 -0.14
C ASP A 111 9.29 -26.02 -1.22
N PRO A 112 10.11 -26.22 -2.29
CA PRO A 112 9.72 -27.08 -3.40
C PRO A 112 9.56 -28.56 -3.03
N GLN A 113 10.18 -29.01 -1.94
CA GLN A 113 10.15 -30.42 -1.53
C GLN A 113 9.03 -30.72 -0.54
N SER A 114 8.88 -29.86 0.48
CA SER A 114 7.86 -30.06 1.53
C SER A 114 6.52 -29.37 1.23
N GLY A 115 6.52 -28.36 0.37
CA GLY A 115 5.36 -27.48 0.14
C GLY A 115 5.12 -26.46 1.26
N GLU A 116 5.89 -26.51 2.34
CA GLU A 116 5.72 -25.63 3.50
C GLU A 116 6.23 -24.21 3.23
N PRO A 117 5.57 -23.16 3.77
CA PRO A 117 5.99 -21.79 3.58
C PRO A 117 7.26 -21.49 4.39
N VAL A 118 8.28 -20.96 3.70
CA VAL A 118 9.55 -20.51 4.28
C VAL A 118 9.66 -19.00 4.14
N GLY A 119 9.90 -18.30 5.26
CA GLY A 119 10.14 -16.87 5.30
C GLY A 119 11.54 -16.49 4.78
N TYR A 120 11.65 -15.33 4.15
CA TYR A 120 12.89 -14.78 3.62
C TYR A 120 13.14 -13.36 4.15
N PRO A 121 14.41 -12.90 4.22
CA PRO A 121 14.71 -11.63 4.91
C PRO A 121 14.11 -10.37 4.26
N GLY A 122 13.68 -10.42 3.02
CA GLY A 122 13.32 -9.20 2.28
C GLY A 122 14.57 -8.40 1.86
N LYS A 123 14.38 -7.19 1.34
CA LYS A 123 15.48 -6.33 0.89
C LYS A 123 16.23 -5.71 2.08
N THR A 124 17.53 -5.52 1.92
CA THR A 124 18.42 -4.91 2.92
C THR A 124 18.32 -3.39 2.94
N GLN A 125 18.79 -2.75 4.01
CA GLN A 125 18.91 -1.28 4.05
C GLN A 125 19.82 -0.76 2.93
N ALA A 126 20.93 -1.46 2.63
CA ALA A 126 21.84 -1.11 1.54
C ALA A 126 21.16 -1.14 0.16
N TYR A 127 20.29 -2.12 -0.06
CA TYR A 127 19.47 -2.17 -1.28
C TYR A 127 18.59 -0.93 -1.42
N PHE A 128 17.86 -0.56 -0.37
CA PHE A 128 17.00 0.63 -0.41
C PHE A 128 17.81 1.91 -0.60
N ALA A 129 18.93 2.07 0.10
CA ALA A 129 19.79 3.24 -0.04
C ALA A 129 20.32 3.43 -1.47
N SER A 130 20.60 2.34 -2.18
CA SER A 130 21.13 2.40 -3.56
C SER A 130 20.04 2.56 -4.63
N HIS A 131 18.84 1.99 -4.44
CA HIS A 131 17.78 1.97 -5.46
C HIS A 131 16.67 3.00 -5.22
N TYR A 132 16.44 3.37 -3.96
CA TYR A 132 15.38 4.27 -3.54
C TYR A 132 15.89 5.26 -2.47
N PRO A 133 16.85 6.13 -2.83
CA PRO A 133 17.49 7.04 -1.85
C PRO A 133 16.51 8.03 -1.20
N GLU A 134 15.33 8.23 -1.79
CA GLU A 134 14.25 9.02 -1.23
C GLU A 134 13.43 8.31 -0.13
N LEU A 135 13.63 7.00 0.06
CA LEU A 135 12.95 6.23 1.11
C LEU A 135 13.62 6.46 2.46
N VAL A 136 12.86 6.97 3.40
CA VAL A 136 13.26 7.11 4.80
C VAL A 136 12.84 5.86 5.57
N LEU A 137 13.81 5.07 6.03
CA LEU A 137 13.53 3.90 6.86
C LEU A 137 13.29 4.34 8.31
N GLN A 138 12.31 3.72 8.96
CA GLN A 138 12.08 3.91 10.39
C GLN A 138 13.17 3.22 11.21
N ASP A 139 13.36 3.70 12.43
CA ASP A 139 14.24 3.04 13.41
C ASP A 139 13.78 1.59 13.66
N GLY A 140 14.76 0.70 13.86
CA GLY A 140 14.50 -0.72 14.12
C GLY A 140 14.36 -1.60 12.88
N VAL A 141 14.38 -1.07 11.66
CA VAL A 141 14.49 -1.88 10.45
C VAL A 141 15.85 -2.57 10.44
N ALA A 142 15.88 -3.91 10.38
CA ALA A 142 17.14 -4.67 10.40
C ALA A 142 17.96 -4.43 9.12
N LYS A 143 19.31 -4.37 9.26
CA LYS A 143 20.22 -4.08 8.15
C LYS A 143 20.17 -5.13 7.04
N GLU A 144 20.12 -6.41 7.43
CA GLU A 144 20.23 -7.57 6.55
C GLU A 144 18.89 -8.02 5.94
N GLY A 145 17.80 -7.29 6.23
CA GLY A 145 16.46 -7.57 5.71
C GLY A 145 15.40 -7.24 6.73
N TRP A 146 14.33 -6.66 6.25
CA TRP A 146 13.28 -6.11 7.11
C TRP A 146 12.27 -7.16 7.61
N TRP A 147 12.21 -8.36 7.00
CA TRP A 147 11.24 -9.39 7.36
C TRP A 147 11.78 -10.40 8.39
N ASN A 148 12.67 -11.28 8.02
CA ASN A 148 13.36 -12.27 8.87
C ASN A 148 12.45 -13.08 9.82
N ARG A 149 11.26 -13.46 9.39
CA ARG A 149 10.30 -14.26 10.17
C ARG A 149 9.45 -15.16 9.28
N PRO A 150 8.76 -16.18 9.85
CA PRO A 150 7.88 -17.08 9.10
C PRO A 150 6.75 -16.38 8.39
N LEU A 151 5.97 -17.15 7.61
CA LEU A 151 4.71 -16.71 7.03
C LEU A 151 3.79 -16.15 8.13
N GLU A 152 3.26 -14.96 7.89
CA GLU A 152 2.25 -14.36 8.74
C GLU A 152 0.90 -15.07 8.53
N THR A 153 0.26 -15.47 9.62
CA THR A 153 -1.11 -16.01 9.59
C THR A 153 -2.16 -14.93 9.37
N SER A 154 -3.37 -15.32 8.97
CA SER A 154 -4.49 -14.38 8.82
C SER A 154 -4.87 -13.67 10.13
N SER A 155 -4.71 -14.35 11.28
CA SER A 155 -4.96 -13.76 12.60
C SER A 155 -3.91 -12.67 12.93
N GLU A 156 -2.64 -12.94 12.64
CA GLU A 156 -1.55 -11.97 12.81
C GLU A 156 -1.72 -10.77 11.88
N SER A 157 -2.14 -11.02 10.62
CA SER A 157 -2.45 -9.95 9.65
C SER A 157 -3.60 -9.06 10.14
N ALA A 158 -4.65 -9.63 10.72
CA ALA A 158 -5.76 -8.87 11.31
C ALA A 158 -5.30 -8.04 12.52
N ALA A 159 -4.48 -8.62 13.39
CA ALA A 159 -3.91 -7.91 14.54
C ALA A 159 -2.98 -6.76 14.08
N ARG A 160 -2.17 -6.98 13.04
CA ARG A 160 -1.33 -5.96 12.43
C ARG A 160 -2.13 -4.83 11.81
N ALA A 161 -3.20 -5.15 11.08
CA ALA A 161 -4.09 -4.16 10.50
C ALA A 161 -4.72 -3.27 11.59
N ARG A 162 -5.06 -3.85 12.75
CA ARG A 162 -5.53 -3.08 13.91
C ARG A 162 -4.45 -2.17 14.47
N ARG A 163 -3.23 -2.67 14.71
CA ARG A 163 -2.10 -1.85 15.17
C ARG A 163 -1.79 -0.69 14.22
N PHE A 164 -1.81 -0.97 12.91
CA PHE A 164 -1.62 0.08 11.91
C PHE A 164 -2.69 1.15 11.99
N LEU A 165 -3.98 0.78 12.11
CA LEU A 165 -5.08 1.73 12.26
C LEU A 165 -4.92 2.58 13.53
N ASP A 166 -4.63 1.94 14.67
CA ASP A 166 -4.47 2.62 15.94
C ASP A 166 -3.30 3.62 15.91
N GLU A 167 -2.17 3.22 15.32
CA GLU A 167 -0.99 4.08 15.20
C GLU A 167 -1.20 5.21 14.18
N LEU A 168 -1.89 4.95 13.08
CA LEU A 168 -2.29 5.95 12.09
C LEU A 168 -3.17 7.02 12.74
N LEU A 169 -4.18 6.61 13.51
CA LEU A 169 -5.08 7.52 14.24
C LEU A 169 -4.35 8.27 15.34
N ARG A 170 -3.42 7.62 16.04
CA ARG A 170 -2.60 8.29 17.06
C ARG A 170 -1.74 9.40 16.46
N LYS A 171 -1.17 9.19 15.27
CA LYS A 171 -0.30 10.17 14.59
C LYS A 171 -1.09 11.30 13.93
N HIS A 172 -2.16 10.96 13.25
CA HIS A 172 -2.84 11.85 12.30
C HIS A 172 -4.32 12.09 12.62
N GLY A 173 -4.96 11.30 13.48
CA GLY A 173 -6.42 11.27 13.69
C GLY A 173 -7.05 12.62 14.00
N ASN A 174 -6.37 13.45 14.79
CA ASN A 174 -6.84 14.77 15.20
C ASN A 174 -6.17 15.93 14.45
N THR A 175 -5.72 15.68 13.22
CA THR A 175 -5.04 16.67 12.38
C THR A 175 -5.82 16.92 11.09
N THR A 176 -5.38 17.91 10.32
CA THR A 176 -5.81 18.13 8.93
C THR A 176 -4.95 17.39 7.91
N ASP A 177 -4.12 16.45 8.36
CA ASP A 177 -3.20 15.72 7.51
C ASP A 177 -3.92 14.92 6.43
N ARG A 178 -3.28 14.84 5.28
CA ARG A 178 -3.69 14.08 4.12
C ARG A 178 -2.61 13.06 3.80
N VAL A 179 -2.87 11.85 4.25
CA VAL A 179 -1.91 10.76 4.31
C VAL A 179 -2.13 9.79 3.16
N ALA A 180 -1.12 9.56 2.32
CA ALA A 180 -1.14 8.47 1.35
C ALA A 180 -0.31 7.29 1.86
N VAL A 181 -0.86 6.07 1.74
CA VAL A 181 -0.16 4.83 2.05
C VAL A 181 -0.10 3.94 0.82
N PHE A 182 1.10 3.46 0.48
CA PHE A 182 1.33 2.53 -0.62
C PHE A 182 1.45 1.13 -0.07
N SER A 183 0.48 0.26 -0.39
CA SER A 183 0.35 -1.06 0.20
C SER A 183 -0.24 -2.09 -0.81
N HIS A 184 -0.98 -3.09 -0.34
CA HIS A 184 -1.28 -4.32 -1.05
C HIS A 184 -2.75 -4.71 -0.92
N GLY A 185 -3.21 -5.63 -1.80
CA GLY A 185 -4.62 -6.04 -1.86
C GLY A 185 -5.07 -6.89 -0.68
N GLY A 186 -4.24 -7.84 -0.21
CA GLY A 186 -4.56 -8.66 0.96
C GLY A 186 -4.60 -7.82 2.24
N PHE A 187 -3.56 -7.00 2.46
CA PHE A 187 -3.53 -6.08 3.60
C PHE A 187 -4.68 -5.06 3.56
N TYR A 188 -5.01 -4.53 2.39
CA TYR A 188 -6.18 -3.66 2.22
C TYR A 188 -7.46 -4.31 2.76
N ASN A 189 -7.68 -5.58 2.45
CA ASN A 189 -8.84 -6.31 2.93
C ASN A 189 -8.82 -6.52 4.45
N ALA A 190 -7.66 -6.83 5.03
CA ALA A 190 -7.49 -6.91 6.49
C ALA A 190 -7.77 -5.55 7.15
N PHE A 191 -7.22 -4.47 6.58
CA PHE A 191 -7.40 -3.10 7.07
C PHE A 191 -8.86 -2.65 6.98
N MET A 192 -9.53 -2.83 5.83
CA MET A 192 -10.94 -2.44 5.65
C MET A 192 -11.86 -3.17 6.64
N ARG A 193 -11.58 -4.43 6.97
CA ARG A 193 -12.34 -5.15 8.01
C ARG A 193 -12.19 -4.49 9.39
N GLN A 194 -10.99 -4.03 9.75
CA GLN A 194 -10.79 -3.30 11.01
C GLN A 194 -11.54 -1.96 11.02
N VAL A 195 -11.47 -1.20 9.93
CA VAL A 195 -12.18 0.08 9.77
C VAL A 195 -13.69 -0.10 9.92
N LEU A 196 -14.25 -1.17 9.35
CA LEU A 196 -15.69 -1.44 9.36
C LEU A 196 -16.15 -2.23 10.59
N GLY A 197 -15.26 -2.58 11.53
CA GLY A 197 -15.59 -3.39 12.69
C GLY A 197 -16.08 -4.81 12.34
N LEU A 198 -15.68 -5.35 11.18
CA LEU A 198 -16.07 -6.68 10.75
C LEU A 198 -15.21 -7.75 11.47
N PRO A 199 -15.78 -8.91 11.83
CA PRO A 199 -15.00 -10.00 12.39
C PRO A 199 -13.86 -10.43 11.46
N GLY A 200 -12.66 -10.65 12.01
CA GLY A 200 -11.45 -10.99 11.23
C GLY A 200 -11.59 -12.25 10.37
N GLU A 201 -12.43 -13.19 10.80
CA GLU A 201 -12.69 -14.45 10.08
C GLU A 201 -13.70 -14.32 8.93
N THR A 202 -14.33 -13.15 8.74
CA THR A 202 -15.33 -12.94 7.68
C THR A 202 -14.65 -12.81 6.32
N ARG A 203 -14.15 -13.92 5.77
CA ARG A 203 -13.58 -14.01 4.41
C ARG A 203 -14.63 -13.95 3.29
N LYS A 204 -15.93 -13.85 3.62
CA LYS A 204 -17.02 -13.81 2.64
C LYS A 204 -17.14 -12.50 1.89
N ILE A 205 -16.55 -11.42 2.41
CA ILE A 205 -16.54 -10.10 1.78
C ILE A 205 -15.10 -9.78 1.35
N TRP A 206 -14.92 -9.52 0.07
CA TRP A 206 -13.65 -9.08 -0.50
C TRP A 206 -13.83 -7.70 -1.15
N PHE A 207 -13.01 -6.75 -0.71
CA PHE A 207 -12.98 -5.43 -1.30
C PHE A 207 -12.01 -5.45 -2.47
N GLN A 208 -12.55 -5.32 -3.68
CA GLN A 208 -11.72 -5.23 -4.89
C GLN A 208 -10.91 -3.94 -4.87
N ILE A 209 -9.62 -4.05 -5.19
CA ILE A 209 -8.75 -2.90 -5.38
C ILE A 209 -7.78 -3.20 -6.54
N ASN A 210 -7.87 -2.42 -7.62
CA ASN A 210 -7.00 -2.51 -8.77
C ASN A 210 -5.59 -1.99 -8.48
N ASN A 211 -4.62 -2.34 -9.33
CA ASN A 211 -3.27 -1.81 -9.20
C ASN A 211 -3.28 -0.27 -9.36
N THR A 212 -2.61 0.43 -8.48
CA THR A 212 -2.58 1.90 -8.29
C THR A 212 -3.92 2.56 -7.98
N ALA A 213 -4.99 1.79 -7.79
CA ALA A 213 -6.27 2.35 -7.37
C ALA A 213 -6.17 3.07 -6.01
N ILE A 214 -6.96 4.11 -5.86
CA ILE A 214 -7.03 4.96 -4.67
C ILE A 214 -8.35 4.69 -3.94
N THR A 215 -8.27 4.43 -2.63
CA THR A 215 -9.41 4.47 -1.71
C THR A 215 -9.22 5.64 -0.76
N ARG A 216 -10.24 6.48 -0.59
CA ARG A 216 -10.22 7.58 0.38
C ARG A 216 -11.14 7.30 1.55
N LEU A 217 -10.58 7.40 2.76
CA LEU A 217 -11.28 7.35 4.03
C LEU A 217 -11.01 8.64 4.80
N ASP A 218 -12.05 9.33 5.22
CA ASP A 218 -11.95 10.53 6.04
C ASP A 218 -12.27 10.17 7.50
N PHE A 219 -11.39 10.51 8.42
CA PHE A 219 -11.54 10.27 9.86
C PHE A 219 -11.74 11.60 10.57
N SER A 220 -12.83 11.72 11.33
CA SER A 220 -13.15 12.90 12.12
C SER A 220 -14.00 12.52 13.32
N GLU A 221 -13.68 13.03 14.52
CA GLU A 221 -14.49 12.92 15.74
C GLU A 221 -14.95 11.49 16.08
N GLY A 222 -14.11 10.49 15.77
CA GLY A 222 -14.44 9.07 16.00
C GLY A 222 -15.28 8.42 14.91
N GLU A 223 -15.67 9.16 13.89
CA GLU A 223 -16.36 8.66 12.70
C GLU A 223 -15.37 8.39 11.55
N VAL A 224 -15.75 7.48 10.65
CA VAL A 224 -15.06 7.24 9.40
C VAL A 224 -16.03 7.30 8.23
N ILE A 225 -15.66 8.07 7.21
CA ILE A 225 -16.43 8.19 5.96
C ILE A 225 -15.62 7.54 4.84
N ALA A 226 -16.16 6.48 4.23
CA ALA A 226 -15.62 5.92 2.99
C ALA A 226 -16.09 6.78 1.82
N VAL A 227 -15.23 7.69 1.34
CA VAL A 227 -15.59 8.69 0.33
C VAL A 227 -15.68 8.05 -1.05
N TYR A 228 -14.67 7.26 -1.42
CA TYR A 228 -14.67 6.39 -2.60
C TYR A 228 -13.72 5.21 -2.40
N LEU A 229 -14.00 4.12 -3.09
CA LEU A 229 -13.20 2.90 -3.09
C LEU A 229 -12.75 2.61 -4.51
N ASN A 230 -11.54 2.05 -4.66
CA ASN A 230 -11.03 1.53 -5.94
C ASN A 230 -11.08 2.52 -7.11
N ARG A 231 -10.72 3.79 -6.89
CA ARG A 231 -10.73 4.83 -7.92
C ARG A 231 -9.57 4.67 -8.88
N VAL A 232 -9.84 4.55 -10.17
CA VAL A 232 -8.88 4.33 -11.27
C VAL A 232 -9.13 5.22 -12.50
N ASP A 233 -9.98 6.22 -12.39
CA ASP A 233 -10.41 7.11 -13.49
C ASP A 233 -9.27 7.89 -14.17
N PHE A 234 -8.10 7.94 -13.56
CA PHE A 234 -6.87 8.51 -14.11
C PHE A 234 -6.06 7.53 -14.98
N LEU A 235 -6.44 6.25 -15.00
CA LEU A 235 -5.80 5.23 -15.83
C LEU A 235 -6.56 5.04 -17.15
N PRO A 236 -5.86 4.91 -18.28
CA PRO A 236 -6.48 4.40 -19.49
C PRO A 236 -6.87 2.93 -19.32
N ALA A 237 -7.88 2.47 -20.08
CA ALA A 237 -8.47 1.15 -19.92
C ALA A 237 -7.47 -0.02 -20.03
N ASP A 238 -6.44 0.12 -20.88
CA ASP A 238 -5.37 -0.87 -21.06
C ASP A 238 -4.42 -0.99 -19.86
N LEU A 239 -4.51 -0.08 -18.90
CA LEU A 239 -3.73 -0.09 -17.66
C LEU A 239 -4.55 -0.44 -16.42
N ILE A 240 -5.82 -0.76 -16.52
CA ILE A 240 -6.63 -1.19 -15.36
C ILE A 240 -6.44 -2.70 -15.17
N THR A 241 -5.73 -3.10 -14.07
CA THR A 241 -5.43 -4.51 -13.75
C THR A 241 -5.68 -4.82 -12.28
#